data_eefdae595295c22e18a104a98851cfbe
#
_entry.id   eefdae595295c22e18a104a98851cfbe
#
_cell.length_a   1.000
_cell.length_b   1.000
_cell.length_c   1.000
_cell.angle_alpha   90.00
_cell.angle_beta   90.00
_cell.angle_gamma   90.00
#
_symmetry.space_group_name_H-M   'P 1'
#
loop_
_entity.id
_entity.type
_entity.pdbx_description
1 polymer ?
#
loop_
_entity_poly.entity_id
_entity_poly.type
_entity_poly.pdbx_seq_one_letter_code
_entity_poly.pdbx_strand_id
1 'polypeptide(L)'
;MDTVTHDRILGMTSHLPHAVAYALVAQLDALEGIEDYSSMTAGGFLDITRVASSDPVMWRDIFIHNADITADLIADHQAVLKRLEALVRNKNADELEAWFESAKKLRSELKSAKNHSR
;
A
#
# COMPACT_ATOMS: atom_id res chain seq x y z
N MET A 1 -0.99 9.48 23.62
CA MET A 1 -1.32 8.30 22.79
C MET A 1 -0.68 7.08 23.43
N ASP A 2 -1.45 6.03 23.64
CA ASP A 2 -0.90 4.80 24.20
C ASP A 2 -0.04 4.04 23.17
N THR A 3 0.74 3.09 23.66
CA THR A 3 1.67 2.32 22.83
C THR A 3 0.98 1.53 21.72
N VAL A 4 -0.17 0.90 22.02
CA VAL A 4 -0.90 0.10 21.05
C VAL A 4 -1.43 0.98 19.92
N THR A 5 -2.04 2.12 20.27
CA THR A 5 -2.54 3.07 19.26
C THR A 5 -1.40 3.60 18.40
N HIS A 6 -0.27 3.96 19.02
CA HIS A 6 0.91 4.41 18.30
C HIS A 6 1.40 3.36 17.32
N ASP A 7 1.50 2.10 17.74
CA ASP A 7 1.97 1.00 16.88
C ASP A 7 1.02 0.73 15.73
N ARG A 8 -0.29 0.87 15.95
CA ARG A 8 -1.28 0.72 14.87
C ARG A 8 -1.18 1.84 13.84
N ILE A 9 -1.02 3.08 14.29
CA ILE A 9 -0.86 4.22 13.38
C ILE A 9 0.41 4.06 12.55
N LEU A 10 1.51 3.71 13.20
CA LEU A 10 2.79 3.51 12.52
C LEU A 10 2.72 2.33 11.55
N GLY A 11 2.03 1.26 11.95
CA GLY A 11 1.77 0.12 11.08
C GLY A 11 1.03 0.51 9.82
N MET A 12 -0.05 1.29 9.95
CA MET A 12 -0.86 1.71 8.81
C MET A 12 -0.14 2.74 7.92
N THR A 13 0.59 3.68 8.52
CA THR A 13 1.16 4.81 7.77
C THR A 13 2.58 4.58 7.29
N SER A 14 3.27 3.57 7.79
CA SER A 14 4.64 3.26 7.40
C SER A 14 4.83 1.79 7.03
N HIS A 15 4.50 0.86 7.94
CA HIS A 15 4.79 -0.56 7.72
C HIS A 15 3.97 -1.15 6.57
N LEU A 16 2.67 -0.89 6.53
CA LEU A 16 1.82 -1.38 5.46
C LEU A 16 2.22 -0.83 4.08
N PRO A 17 2.47 0.49 3.92
CA PRO A 17 2.95 0.99 2.62
C PRO A 17 4.24 0.33 2.16
N HIS A 18 5.19 0.05 3.06
CA HIS A 18 6.41 -0.67 2.68
C HIS A 18 6.09 -2.11 2.26
N ALA A 19 5.21 -2.80 2.99
CA ALA A 19 4.79 -4.15 2.62
C ALA A 19 4.17 -4.18 1.22
N VAL A 20 3.29 -3.21 0.91
CA VAL A 20 2.64 -3.12 -0.40
C VAL A 20 3.66 -2.85 -1.50
N ALA A 21 4.63 -1.97 -1.25
CA ALA A 21 5.67 -1.65 -2.23
C ALA A 21 6.53 -2.88 -2.54
N TYR A 22 6.99 -3.59 -1.52
CA TYR A 22 7.74 -4.84 -1.71
C TYR A 22 6.91 -5.89 -2.45
N ALA A 23 5.64 -6.03 -2.08
CA ALA A 23 4.74 -7.01 -2.71
C ALA A 23 4.50 -6.70 -4.19
N LEU A 24 4.37 -5.43 -4.56
CA LEU A 24 4.23 -5.04 -5.96
C LEU A 24 5.45 -5.42 -6.79
N VAL A 25 6.65 -5.21 -6.26
CA VAL A 25 7.87 -5.60 -6.96
C VAL A 25 7.96 -7.12 -7.07
N ALA A 26 7.63 -7.85 -5.99
CA ALA A 26 7.63 -9.31 -6.00
C ALA A 26 6.62 -9.86 -7.02
N GLN A 27 5.46 -9.20 -7.12
CA GLN A 27 4.42 -9.60 -8.08
C GLN A 27 4.90 -9.39 -9.53
N LEU A 28 5.60 -8.28 -9.79
CA LEU A 28 6.19 -8.04 -11.10
C LEU A 28 7.20 -9.12 -11.46
N ASP A 29 8.06 -9.49 -10.51
CA ASP A 29 9.07 -10.52 -10.71
C ASP A 29 8.46 -11.90 -11.01
N ALA A 30 7.27 -12.17 -10.46
CA ALA A 30 6.56 -13.44 -10.67
C ALA A 30 5.75 -13.47 -11.98
N LEU A 31 5.69 -12.35 -12.72
CA LEU A 31 4.90 -12.25 -13.93
C LEU A 31 5.59 -13.01 -15.08
N GLU A 32 4.92 -14.05 -15.58
CA GLU A 32 5.48 -14.90 -16.62
C GLU A 32 5.37 -14.26 -18.01
N GLY A 33 6.33 -14.56 -18.89
CA GLY A 33 6.32 -14.12 -20.29
C GLY A 33 6.88 -12.73 -20.53
N ILE A 34 7.34 -12.05 -19.49
CA ILE A 34 7.97 -10.73 -19.60
C ILE A 34 9.40 -10.85 -19.11
N GLU A 35 10.38 -10.61 -20.01
CA GLU A 35 11.79 -10.79 -19.70
C GLU A 35 12.51 -9.49 -19.35
N ASP A 36 12.04 -8.37 -19.89
CA ASP A 36 12.66 -7.07 -19.60
C ASP A 36 11.60 -6.10 -19.08
N TYR A 37 11.61 -5.89 -17.77
CA TYR A 37 10.66 -4.99 -17.12
C TYR A 37 11.10 -3.54 -17.14
N SER A 38 12.42 -3.30 -17.22
CA SER A 38 12.98 -1.96 -17.01
C SER A 38 12.52 -0.94 -18.06
N SER A 39 12.32 -1.40 -19.29
CA SER A 39 11.84 -0.54 -20.37
C SER A 39 10.32 -0.32 -20.33
N MET A 40 9.59 -1.07 -19.51
CA MET A 40 8.14 -1.08 -19.47
C MET A 40 7.57 -0.45 -18.19
N THR A 41 8.40 -0.20 -17.18
CA THR A 41 7.95 0.42 -15.94
C THR A 41 7.77 1.92 -16.12
N ALA A 42 6.57 2.39 -15.84
CA ALA A 42 6.26 3.82 -15.89
C ALA A 42 6.60 4.51 -14.57
N GLY A 43 6.65 5.85 -14.61
CA GLY A 43 6.95 6.67 -13.43
C GLY A 43 6.06 6.35 -12.23
N GLY A 44 4.78 6.05 -12.47
CA GLY A 44 3.86 5.70 -11.38
C GLY A 44 4.28 4.44 -10.62
N PHE A 45 4.74 3.39 -11.33
CA PHE A 45 5.24 2.19 -10.69
C PHE A 45 6.49 2.46 -9.87
N LEU A 46 7.44 3.22 -10.42
CA LEU A 46 8.68 3.57 -9.73
C LEU A 46 8.40 4.43 -8.51
N ASP A 47 7.49 5.39 -8.61
CA ASP A 47 7.14 6.26 -7.50
C ASP A 47 6.51 5.48 -6.34
N ILE A 48 5.56 4.61 -6.62
CA ILE A 48 4.84 3.87 -5.58
C ILE A 48 5.71 2.78 -4.94
N THR A 49 6.73 2.29 -5.65
CA THR A 49 7.63 1.24 -5.14
C THR A 49 8.97 1.77 -4.66
N ARG A 50 9.16 3.08 -4.64
CA ARG A 50 10.45 3.69 -4.25
C ARG A 50 10.97 3.19 -2.91
N VAL A 51 10.08 3.03 -1.92
CA VAL A 51 10.48 2.59 -0.58
C VAL A 51 10.91 1.12 -0.54
N ALA A 52 10.66 0.34 -1.61
CA ALA A 52 11.13 -1.04 -1.70
C ALA A 52 12.65 -1.14 -1.93
N SER A 53 13.34 -0.01 -2.11
CA SER A 53 14.80 0.04 -2.15
C SER A 53 15.42 0.16 -0.77
N SER A 54 14.63 0.12 0.29
CA SER A 54 15.09 0.27 1.67
C SER A 54 15.83 -0.98 2.15
N ASP A 55 16.61 -0.82 3.23
CA ASP A 55 17.43 -1.89 3.79
C ASP A 55 16.58 -3.09 4.24
N PRO A 56 16.79 -4.28 3.65
CA PRO A 56 15.97 -5.45 3.98
C PRO A 56 16.19 -5.97 5.41
N VAL A 57 17.34 -5.80 5.98
CA VAL A 57 17.62 -6.23 7.37
C VAL A 57 16.84 -5.37 8.35
N MET A 58 16.87 -4.05 8.15
CA MET A 58 16.12 -3.11 8.98
C MET A 58 14.61 -3.39 8.92
N TRP A 59 14.07 -3.57 7.72
CA TRP A 59 12.62 -3.81 7.56
C TRP A 59 12.20 -5.18 8.04
N ARG A 60 13.05 -6.21 7.91
CA ARG A 60 12.82 -7.50 8.55
C ARG A 60 12.60 -7.32 10.05
N ASP A 61 13.47 -6.58 10.69
CA ASP A 61 13.42 -6.39 12.14
C ASP A 61 12.20 -5.56 12.55
N ILE A 62 11.86 -4.53 11.78
CA ILE A 62 10.66 -3.71 12.00
C ILE A 62 9.41 -4.58 11.94
N PHE A 63 9.28 -5.41 10.91
CA PHE A 63 8.11 -6.27 10.72
C PHE A 63 8.00 -7.33 11.81
N ILE A 64 9.11 -7.92 12.22
CA ILE A 64 9.12 -8.92 13.30
C ILE A 64 8.72 -8.27 14.63
N HIS A 65 9.25 -7.09 14.91
CA HIS A 65 8.97 -6.38 16.16
C HIS A 65 7.49 -6.00 16.29
N ASN A 66 6.82 -5.65 15.20
CA ASN A 66 5.40 -5.27 15.19
C ASN A 66 4.56 -6.28 14.39
N ALA A 67 4.89 -7.57 14.52
CA ALA A 67 4.38 -8.62 13.63
C ALA A 67 2.86 -8.76 13.65
N ASP A 68 2.25 -8.82 14.83
CA ASP A 68 0.81 -9.08 14.94
C ASP A 68 0.01 -7.95 14.30
N ILE A 69 0.35 -6.71 14.63
CA ILE A 69 -0.34 -5.53 14.09
C ILE A 69 -0.09 -5.44 12.57
N THR A 70 1.14 -5.63 12.13
CA THR A 70 1.48 -5.57 10.71
C THR A 70 0.75 -6.65 9.91
N ALA A 71 0.72 -7.88 10.43
CA ALA A 71 0.01 -8.99 9.76
C ALA A 71 -1.48 -8.71 9.65
N ASP A 72 -2.09 -8.21 10.72
CA ASP A 72 -3.52 -7.86 10.71
C ASP A 72 -3.84 -6.77 9.69
N LEU A 73 -2.99 -5.75 9.60
CA LEU A 73 -3.16 -4.69 8.60
C LEU A 73 -3.00 -5.21 7.17
N ILE A 74 -2.07 -6.13 6.95
CA ILE A 74 -1.93 -6.78 5.64
C ILE A 74 -3.19 -7.57 5.31
N ALA A 75 -3.76 -8.30 6.27
CA ALA A 75 -5.00 -9.04 6.06
C ALA A 75 -6.16 -8.10 5.73
N ASP A 76 -6.28 -6.99 6.43
CA ASP A 76 -7.30 -5.97 6.16
C ASP A 76 -7.11 -5.39 4.76
N HIS A 77 -5.87 -5.15 4.34
CA HIS A 77 -5.58 -4.63 3.01
C HIS A 77 -5.97 -5.63 1.91
N GLN A 78 -5.74 -6.92 2.15
CA GLN A 78 -6.20 -7.95 1.22
C GLN A 78 -7.71 -7.92 1.04
N ALA A 79 -8.46 -7.68 2.12
CA ALA A 79 -9.92 -7.58 2.03
C ALA A 79 -10.34 -6.35 1.20
N VAL A 80 -9.65 -5.21 1.36
CA VAL A 80 -9.91 -4.02 0.56
C VAL A 80 -9.63 -4.29 -0.92
N LEU A 81 -8.50 -4.93 -1.22
CA LEU A 81 -8.14 -5.30 -2.59
C LEU A 81 -9.13 -6.28 -3.19
N LYS A 82 -9.65 -7.21 -2.39
CA LYS A 82 -10.63 -8.18 -2.86
C LYS A 82 -11.94 -7.51 -3.27
N ARG A 83 -12.38 -6.48 -2.53
CA ARG A 83 -13.55 -5.69 -2.92
C ARG A 83 -13.31 -4.94 -4.23
N LEU A 84 -12.14 -4.34 -4.38
CA LEU A 84 -11.77 -3.67 -5.63
C LEU A 84 -11.74 -4.67 -6.78
N GLU A 85 -11.15 -5.84 -6.57
CA GLU A 85 -11.12 -6.90 -7.57
C GLU A 85 -12.53 -7.26 -8.05
N ALA A 86 -13.47 -7.41 -7.12
CA ALA A 86 -14.85 -7.75 -7.47
C ALA A 86 -15.50 -6.67 -8.32
N LEU A 87 -15.29 -5.40 -7.99
CA LEU A 87 -15.84 -4.29 -8.78
C LEU A 87 -15.27 -4.29 -10.20
N VAL A 88 -13.98 -4.57 -10.34
CA VAL A 88 -13.33 -4.65 -11.65
C VAL A 88 -13.86 -5.84 -12.47
N ARG A 89 -13.93 -7.02 -11.85
CA ARG A 89 -14.41 -8.22 -12.55
C ARG A 89 -15.86 -8.06 -13.01
N ASN A 90 -16.69 -7.43 -12.21
CA ASN A 90 -18.10 -7.20 -12.51
C ASN A 90 -18.31 -5.98 -13.41
N LYS A 91 -17.25 -5.27 -13.75
CA LYS A 91 -17.30 -4.07 -14.60
C LYS A 91 -18.30 -3.05 -14.09
N ASN A 92 -18.36 -2.89 -12.78
CA ASN A 92 -19.31 -1.98 -12.13
C ASN A 92 -18.75 -0.57 -12.15
N ALA A 93 -18.98 0.12 -13.26
CA ALA A 93 -18.38 1.43 -13.52
C ALA A 93 -18.78 2.48 -12.49
N ASP A 94 -20.07 2.53 -12.12
CA ASP A 94 -20.55 3.54 -11.19
C ASP A 94 -19.97 3.35 -9.78
N GLU A 95 -19.93 2.12 -9.30
CA GLU A 95 -19.35 1.84 -7.98
C GLU A 95 -17.84 2.04 -7.97
N LEU A 96 -17.14 1.70 -9.06
CA LEU A 96 -15.71 1.98 -9.19
C LEU A 96 -15.42 3.47 -9.10
N GLU A 97 -16.18 4.27 -9.84
CA GLU A 97 -16.01 5.72 -9.82
C GLU A 97 -16.23 6.27 -8.41
N ALA A 98 -17.30 5.82 -7.75
CA ALA A 98 -17.61 6.25 -6.39
C ALA A 98 -16.49 5.87 -5.41
N TRP A 99 -15.94 4.66 -5.57
CA TRP A 99 -14.86 4.16 -4.72
C TRP A 99 -13.59 5.01 -4.88
N PHE A 100 -13.22 5.29 -6.12
CA PHE A 100 -12.05 6.14 -6.42
C PHE A 100 -12.26 7.58 -5.92
N GLU A 101 -13.46 8.12 -6.10
CA GLU A 101 -13.78 9.48 -5.67
C GLU A 101 -13.70 9.63 -4.15
N SER A 102 -14.17 8.62 -3.40
CA SER A 102 -14.09 8.61 -1.95
C SER A 102 -12.63 8.61 -1.48
N ALA A 103 -11.78 7.79 -2.11
CA ALA A 103 -10.36 7.74 -1.78
C ALA A 103 -9.65 9.06 -2.11
N LYS A 104 -9.96 9.63 -3.26
CA LYS A 104 -9.39 10.92 -3.68
C LYS A 104 -9.73 12.04 -2.70
N LYS A 105 -10.98 12.08 -2.27
CA LYS A 105 -11.45 13.09 -1.31
C LYS A 105 -10.71 12.97 0.01
N LEU A 106 -10.63 11.75 0.55
CA LEU A 106 -9.92 11.51 1.81
C LEU A 106 -8.44 11.89 1.69
N ARG A 107 -7.81 11.53 0.59
CA ARG A 107 -6.39 11.87 0.35
C ARG A 107 -6.17 13.38 0.37
N SER A 108 -7.09 14.16 -0.20
CA SER A 108 -7.05 15.63 -0.17
C SER A 108 -7.10 16.15 1.27
N GLU A 109 -7.96 15.59 2.09
CA GLU A 109 -8.12 15.98 3.49
C GLU A 109 -6.85 15.69 4.29
N LEU A 110 -6.20 14.55 4.07
CA LEU A 110 -4.94 14.19 4.72
C LEU A 110 -3.83 15.17 4.37
N LYS A 111 -3.73 15.57 3.11
CA LYS A 111 -2.75 16.55 2.66
C LYS A 111 -2.98 17.90 3.34
N SER A 112 -4.23 18.36 3.42
CA SER A 112 -4.59 19.61 4.06
C SER A 112 -4.27 19.60 5.56
N ALA A 113 -4.61 18.51 6.26
CA ALA A 113 -4.31 18.34 7.68
C ALA A 113 -2.80 18.37 7.94
N LYS A 114 -2.00 17.72 7.09
CA LYS A 114 -0.53 17.74 7.20
C LYS A 114 0.02 19.15 7.04
N ASN A 115 -0.51 19.93 6.11
CA ASN A 115 -0.09 21.30 5.90
C ASN A 115 -0.43 22.19 7.11
N HIS A 116 -1.55 21.96 7.75
CA HIS A 116 -1.97 22.70 8.93
C HIS A 116 -1.12 22.39 10.17
N SER A 117 -0.57 21.20 10.28
CA SER A 117 0.21 20.78 11.44
C SER A 117 1.64 21.35 11.44
N ARG A 118 2.02 22.06 10.40
CA ARG A 118 3.30 22.74 10.29
C ARG A 118 3.13 24.24 10.48
#